data_888e2973c730a16ac68d005039c82f90
#
_entry.id   888e2973c730a16ac68d005039c82f90
#
_cell.length_a   1.000
_cell.length_b   1.000
_cell.length_c   1.000
_cell.angle_alpha   90.00
_cell.angle_beta   90.00
_cell.angle_gamma   90.00
#
_symmetry.space_group_name_H-M   'P 1'
#
loop_
_entity.id
_entity.type
_entity.pdbx_description
1 polymer ?
#
loop_
_entity_poly.entity_id
_entity_poly.type
_entity_poly.pdbx_seq_one_letter_code
_entity_poly.pdbx_strand_id
1 'polypeptide(L)'
;MMRQGTSPSKLYLPKIKDAPLTIFEYVCKKFHHIGTEVWQKRFNDGLVKDLDGRVLDLNSPYQHGMTITYYRHLCDEVVVPFEHHIIYEDQTLLVVDKPHFLMVSPAGDYVQQTLLTRLKQTTGNPHLSPAHRLDKDTAGLMIFTKTCESRCAYQSLFNDRQINKIYHAIAPMTQAHQFPLQVLLPLVRGEPFYTMAVGAGEPNTHTDIDILAVSEDGKLAKYELKPTTGKLHQLRVHLNYLGIPIAHDSFYPKVIHRAKDDFDKPLQLLAKHLSFIDPITNKPMAFESGFELDFSKV
;
A
#
# COMPACT_ATOMS: atom_id res chain seq x y z
N MET A 1 9.23 -21.35 -4.61
CA MET A 1 7.99 -21.44 -5.41
C MET A 1 6.94 -20.53 -4.79
N MET A 2 6.08 -19.89 -5.59
CA MET A 2 4.89 -19.20 -5.07
C MET A 2 3.82 -20.23 -4.66
N ARG A 3 3.07 -19.93 -3.62
CA ARG A 3 1.85 -20.67 -3.27
C ARG A 3 0.67 -19.70 -3.41
N GLN A 4 -0.25 -20.00 -4.33
CA GLN A 4 -1.41 -19.16 -4.61
C GLN A 4 -1.06 -17.66 -4.80
N GLY A 5 -0.07 -17.36 -5.65
CA GLY A 5 0.38 -15.99 -5.92
C GLY A 5 1.22 -15.33 -4.81
N THR A 6 1.35 -15.98 -3.65
CA THR A 6 2.09 -15.43 -2.50
C THR A 6 3.52 -15.94 -2.49
N SER A 7 4.49 -15.03 -2.39
CA SER A 7 5.89 -15.37 -2.14
C SER A 7 6.12 -15.61 -0.65
N PRO A 8 6.98 -16.57 -0.26
CA PRO A 8 7.29 -16.78 1.15
C PRO A 8 8.06 -15.59 1.73
N SER A 9 7.80 -15.31 3.00
CA SER A 9 8.63 -14.41 3.80
C SER A 9 9.97 -15.09 4.09
N LYS A 10 11.06 -14.32 4.09
CA LYS A 10 12.40 -14.81 4.45
C LYS A 10 12.76 -14.33 5.85
N LEU A 11 13.41 -15.20 6.61
CA LEU A 11 13.91 -14.90 7.95
C LEU A 11 15.33 -15.44 8.10
N TYR A 12 16.27 -14.54 8.30
CA TYR A 12 17.64 -14.87 8.65
C TYR A 12 17.75 -15.20 10.14
N LEU A 13 18.46 -16.26 10.49
CA LEU A 13 18.72 -16.71 11.87
C LEU A 13 20.08 -16.16 12.32
N PRO A 14 20.12 -15.09 13.13
CA PRO A 14 21.36 -14.44 13.54
C PRO A 14 22.11 -15.28 14.59
N LYS A 15 23.40 -14.98 14.80
CA LYS A 15 24.14 -15.48 15.95
C LYS A 15 23.66 -14.76 17.21
N ILE A 16 23.13 -15.50 18.18
CA ILE A 16 22.65 -14.99 19.50
C ILE A 16 23.31 -15.76 20.63
N LYS A 17 23.58 -15.07 21.75
CA LYS A 17 24.36 -15.62 22.87
C LYS A 17 23.67 -16.82 23.51
N ASP A 18 22.38 -16.71 23.76
CA ASP A 18 21.54 -17.77 24.35
C ASP A 18 20.53 -18.22 23.30
N ALA A 19 21.02 -18.91 22.25
CA ALA A 19 20.19 -19.38 21.17
C ALA A 19 19.20 -20.43 21.67
N PRO A 20 17.93 -20.41 21.25
CA PRO A 20 16.98 -21.46 21.53
C PRO A 20 17.43 -22.77 20.87
N LEU A 21 16.91 -23.90 21.35
CA LEU A 21 17.27 -25.20 20.82
C LEU A 21 16.72 -25.46 19.43
N THR A 22 15.50 -24.93 19.17
CA THR A 22 14.81 -25.15 17.89
C THR A 22 14.49 -23.84 17.17
N ILE A 23 14.29 -23.94 15.84
CA ILE A 23 13.81 -22.83 15.00
C ILE A 23 12.40 -22.42 15.44
N PHE A 24 11.56 -23.38 15.85
CA PHE A 24 10.21 -23.12 16.36
C PHE A 24 10.24 -22.23 17.60
N GLU A 25 11.06 -22.52 18.60
CA GLU A 25 11.22 -21.67 19.79
C GLU A 25 11.69 -20.25 19.41
N TYR A 26 12.63 -20.14 18.46
CA TYR A 26 13.11 -18.85 17.99
C TYR A 26 12.02 -18.00 17.37
N VAL A 27 11.22 -18.57 16.45
CA VAL A 27 10.16 -17.79 15.79
C VAL A 27 9.05 -17.41 16.75
N CYS A 28 8.68 -18.26 17.71
CA CYS A 28 7.73 -17.92 18.76
C CYS A 28 8.22 -16.76 19.64
N LYS A 29 9.49 -16.77 20.05
CA LYS A 29 10.09 -15.69 20.84
C LYS A 29 10.22 -14.39 20.04
N LYS A 30 10.66 -14.48 18.78
CA LYS A 30 10.86 -13.31 17.91
C LYS A 30 9.55 -12.64 17.52
N PHE A 31 8.52 -13.42 17.26
CA PHE A 31 7.20 -12.96 16.83
C PHE A 31 6.15 -13.19 17.93
N HIS A 32 6.46 -12.71 19.14
CA HIS A 32 5.63 -12.91 20.35
C HIS A 32 4.17 -12.41 20.20
N HIS A 33 3.92 -11.51 19.21
CA HIS A 33 2.57 -11.04 18.87
C HIS A 33 1.78 -12.04 18.01
N ILE A 34 2.42 -13.13 17.54
CA ILE A 34 1.77 -14.23 16.83
C ILE A 34 1.67 -15.41 17.79
N GLY A 35 0.46 -15.93 17.99
CA GLY A 35 0.23 -17.07 18.90
C GLY A 35 1.10 -18.28 18.54
N THR A 36 1.55 -18.98 19.57
CA THR A 36 2.39 -20.19 19.42
C THR A 36 1.69 -21.25 18.59
N GLU A 37 0.38 -21.40 18.74
CA GLU A 37 -0.47 -22.33 17.99
C GLU A 37 -0.48 -22.03 16.49
N VAL A 38 -0.38 -20.75 16.10
CA VAL A 38 -0.29 -20.35 14.69
C VAL A 38 1.04 -20.79 14.08
N TRP A 39 2.14 -20.64 14.83
CA TRP A 39 3.44 -21.12 14.39
C TRP A 39 3.47 -22.66 14.33
N GLN A 40 2.94 -23.32 15.34
CA GLN A 40 2.85 -24.80 15.37
C GLN A 40 2.08 -25.32 14.15
N LYS A 41 0.94 -24.68 13.82
CA LYS A 41 0.19 -25.01 12.61
C LYS A 41 1.02 -24.83 11.34
N ARG A 42 1.77 -23.71 11.21
CA ARG A 42 2.64 -23.47 10.04
C ARG A 42 3.70 -24.55 9.85
N PHE A 43 4.34 -25.01 10.93
CA PHE A 43 5.31 -26.09 10.86
C PHE A 43 4.63 -27.42 10.47
N ASN A 44 3.52 -27.76 11.10
CA ASN A 44 2.78 -28.99 10.80
C ASN A 44 2.25 -29.02 9.36
N ASP A 45 1.83 -27.87 8.82
CA ASP A 45 1.35 -27.73 7.45
C ASP A 45 2.50 -27.67 6.40
N GLY A 46 3.76 -27.81 6.82
CA GLY A 46 4.94 -27.76 5.95
C GLY A 46 5.16 -26.39 5.29
N LEU A 47 4.71 -25.31 5.93
CA LEU A 47 4.80 -23.93 5.45
C LEU A 47 6.12 -23.26 5.81
N VAL A 48 6.95 -23.87 6.65
CA VAL A 48 8.28 -23.39 7.04
C VAL A 48 9.33 -24.27 6.37
N LYS A 49 10.24 -23.67 5.62
CA LYS A 49 11.24 -24.38 4.82
C LYS A 49 12.58 -23.66 4.88
N ASP A 50 13.67 -24.37 4.58
CA ASP A 50 14.95 -23.76 4.25
C ASP A 50 14.95 -23.14 2.83
N LEU A 51 16.09 -22.59 2.43
CA LEU A 51 16.24 -22.01 1.07
C LEU A 51 16.23 -23.08 -0.04
N ASP A 52 16.60 -24.31 0.28
CA ASP A 52 16.59 -25.44 -0.66
C ASP A 52 15.20 -26.08 -0.80
N GLY A 53 14.22 -25.59 -0.01
CA GLY A 53 12.83 -26.04 -0.05
C GLY A 53 12.53 -27.24 0.84
N ARG A 54 13.49 -27.68 1.68
CA ARG A 54 13.28 -28.74 2.67
C ARG A 54 12.34 -28.24 3.77
N VAL A 55 11.33 -29.02 4.07
CA VAL A 55 10.38 -28.73 5.16
C VAL A 55 11.08 -28.85 6.51
N LEU A 56 10.87 -27.83 7.34
CA LEU A 56 11.33 -27.79 8.72
C LEU A 56 10.16 -28.16 9.66
N ASP A 57 10.45 -28.94 10.69
CA ASP A 57 9.50 -29.38 11.71
C ASP A 57 9.72 -28.64 13.04
N LEU A 58 8.91 -28.95 14.05
CA LEU A 58 8.98 -28.36 15.40
C LEU A 58 10.32 -28.64 16.12
N ASN A 59 11.01 -29.74 15.76
CA ASN A 59 12.26 -30.19 16.38
C ASN A 59 13.49 -29.75 15.55
N SER A 60 13.29 -29.07 14.43
CA SER A 60 14.39 -28.60 13.57
C SER A 60 15.33 -27.69 14.35
N PRO A 61 16.64 -28.03 14.47
CA PRO A 61 17.57 -27.36 15.36
C PRO A 61 17.84 -25.92 14.87
N TYR A 62 18.02 -25.00 15.82
CA TYR A 62 18.45 -23.65 15.52
C TYR A 62 19.88 -23.62 14.99
N GLN A 63 20.08 -23.09 13.78
CA GLN A 63 21.39 -22.92 13.17
C GLN A 63 21.58 -21.47 12.77
N HIS A 64 22.53 -20.78 13.41
CA HIS A 64 22.87 -19.40 13.03
C HIS A 64 23.45 -19.38 11.60
N GLY A 65 23.18 -18.29 10.87
CA GLY A 65 23.55 -18.15 9.47
C GLY A 65 22.56 -18.75 8.48
N MET A 66 21.64 -19.60 8.94
CA MET A 66 20.59 -20.17 8.11
C MET A 66 19.54 -19.10 7.77
N THR A 67 18.99 -19.16 6.57
CA THR A 67 17.79 -18.41 6.19
C THR A 67 16.66 -19.38 5.98
N ILE A 68 15.56 -19.17 6.68
CA ILE A 68 14.32 -19.92 6.50
C ILE A 68 13.31 -19.12 5.70
N THR A 69 12.38 -19.80 5.08
CA THR A 69 11.23 -19.24 4.38
C THR A 69 9.96 -19.73 5.04
N TYR A 70 8.96 -18.86 5.13
CA TYR A 70 7.66 -19.26 5.68
C TYR A 70 6.52 -18.52 4.98
N TYR A 71 5.36 -19.21 4.90
CA TYR A 71 4.13 -18.61 4.39
C TYR A 71 3.28 -18.13 5.55
N ARG A 72 2.73 -16.92 5.39
CA ARG A 72 1.65 -16.46 6.25
C ARG A 72 0.37 -17.17 5.81
N HIS A 73 -0.31 -17.80 6.73
CA HIS A 73 -1.65 -18.34 6.49
C HIS A 73 -2.62 -17.56 7.39
N LEU A 74 -3.61 -16.94 6.75
CA LEU A 74 -4.71 -16.27 7.46
C LEU A 74 -5.97 -17.09 7.15
N CYS A 75 -6.57 -17.69 8.18
CA CYS A 75 -7.74 -18.55 8.00
C CYS A 75 -8.99 -17.74 7.65
N ASP A 76 -9.05 -16.47 8.10
CA ASP A 76 -10.26 -15.63 8.07
C ASP A 76 -10.00 -14.30 7.37
N GLU A 77 -9.33 -14.35 6.22
CA GLU A 77 -9.08 -13.15 5.43
C GLU A 77 -10.37 -12.70 4.73
N VAL A 78 -10.80 -11.49 5.03
CA VAL A 78 -12.00 -10.91 4.41
C VAL A 78 -11.78 -10.74 2.90
N VAL A 79 -12.70 -11.28 2.12
CA VAL A 79 -12.69 -11.14 0.66
C VAL A 79 -13.10 -9.71 0.30
N VAL A 80 -12.23 -9.01 -0.44
CA VAL A 80 -12.54 -7.68 -0.98
C VAL A 80 -13.32 -7.85 -2.28
N PRO A 81 -14.61 -7.45 -2.35
CA PRO A 81 -15.52 -7.80 -3.46
C PRO A 81 -15.36 -6.90 -4.69
N PHE A 82 -14.26 -6.16 -4.78
CA PHE A 82 -14.01 -5.22 -5.86
C PHE A 82 -12.89 -5.72 -6.77
N GLU A 83 -13.11 -5.56 -8.09
CA GLU A 83 -12.13 -5.93 -9.11
C GLU A 83 -11.18 -4.77 -9.41
N HIS A 84 -9.96 -5.14 -9.80
CA HIS A 84 -8.96 -4.23 -10.35
C HIS A 84 -8.96 -4.33 -11.87
N HIS A 85 -8.52 -3.30 -12.56
CA HIS A 85 -8.45 -3.28 -14.02
C HIS A 85 -7.03 -3.04 -14.49
N ILE A 86 -6.55 -3.86 -15.45
CA ILE A 86 -5.28 -3.62 -16.12
C ILE A 86 -5.51 -2.53 -17.17
N ILE A 87 -4.80 -1.41 -17.04
CA ILE A 87 -4.88 -0.26 -17.95
C ILE A 87 -3.85 -0.38 -19.08
N TYR A 88 -2.67 -0.89 -18.75
CA TYR A 88 -1.58 -1.06 -19.69
C TYR A 88 -0.66 -2.20 -19.27
N GLU A 89 -0.12 -2.89 -20.25
CA GLU A 89 0.87 -3.94 -20.05
C GLU A 89 1.85 -4.00 -21.21
N ASP A 90 3.16 -4.10 -20.90
CA ASP A 90 4.21 -4.44 -21.84
C ASP A 90 5.16 -5.49 -21.26
N GLN A 91 6.41 -5.58 -21.76
CA GLN A 91 7.38 -6.55 -21.27
C GLN A 91 7.93 -6.24 -19.87
N THR A 92 7.97 -4.98 -19.46
CA THR A 92 8.63 -4.48 -18.24
C THR A 92 7.66 -3.87 -17.24
N LEU A 93 6.54 -3.35 -17.70
CA LEU A 93 5.58 -2.52 -16.98
C LEU A 93 4.18 -3.12 -17.00
N LEU A 94 3.48 -2.98 -15.89
CA LEU A 94 2.06 -3.23 -15.75
C LEU A 94 1.43 -2.05 -15.00
N VAL A 95 0.46 -1.38 -15.60
CA VAL A 95 -0.31 -0.29 -14.96
C VAL A 95 -1.71 -0.79 -14.65
N VAL A 96 -2.13 -0.59 -13.43
CA VAL A 96 -3.37 -1.17 -12.89
C VAL A 96 -4.19 -0.11 -12.18
N ASP A 97 -5.48 -0.14 -12.38
CA ASP A 97 -6.45 0.64 -11.63
C ASP A 97 -6.92 -0.16 -10.41
N LYS A 98 -6.51 0.29 -9.22
CA LYS A 98 -6.76 -0.38 -7.94
C LYS A 98 -8.08 0.11 -7.34
N PRO A 99 -9.02 -0.76 -6.95
CA PRO A 99 -10.22 -0.34 -6.25
C PRO A 99 -9.92 0.12 -4.82
N HIS A 100 -10.87 0.81 -4.19
CA HIS A 100 -10.86 1.06 -2.75
C HIS A 100 -10.76 -0.25 -1.95
N PHE A 101 -10.35 -0.17 -0.69
CA PHE A 101 -10.26 -1.26 0.30
C PHE A 101 -9.26 -2.38 -0.02
N LEU A 102 -8.67 -2.42 -1.20
CA LEU A 102 -7.71 -3.44 -1.59
C LEU A 102 -6.28 -3.03 -1.20
N MET A 103 -5.62 -3.84 -0.38
CA MET A 103 -4.19 -3.66 -0.06
C MET A 103 -3.34 -3.83 -1.31
N VAL A 104 -2.25 -3.06 -1.43
CA VAL A 104 -1.30 -3.21 -2.54
C VAL A 104 -0.48 -4.49 -2.40
N SER A 105 0.06 -4.74 -1.21
CA SER A 105 0.96 -5.88 -0.93
C SER A 105 0.61 -6.54 0.40
N PRO A 106 1.00 -7.79 0.61
CA PRO A 106 0.75 -8.51 1.85
C PRO A 106 1.22 -7.77 3.10
N ALA A 107 0.28 -7.36 3.95
CA ALA A 107 0.55 -6.69 5.23
C ALA A 107 -0.61 -6.93 6.21
N GLY A 108 -0.29 -6.98 7.53
CA GLY A 108 -1.30 -7.20 8.57
C GLY A 108 -2.12 -8.46 8.30
N ASP A 109 -3.43 -8.29 8.27
CA ASP A 109 -4.42 -9.37 8.09
C ASP A 109 -4.70 -9.72 6.61
N TYR A 110 -3.96 -9.14 5.67
CA TYR A 110 -4.15 -9.35 4.24
C TYR A 110 -2.93 -10.01 3.61
N VAL A 111 -3.12 -11.16 2.97
CA VAL A 111 -2.10 -11.93 2.26
C VAL A 111 -2.57 -12.30 0.85
N GLN A 112 -3.72 -12.93 0.74
CA GLN A 112 -4.33 -13.33 -0.54
C GLN A 112 -5.11 -12.17 -1.16
N GLN A 113 -5.85 -11.41 -0.35
CA GLN A 113 -6.64 -10.27 -0.77
C GLN A 113 -5.77 -9.00 -0.87
N THR A 114 -4.73 -9.08 -1.71
CA THR A 114 -3.90 -7.93 -2.08
C THR A 114 -3.76 -7.84 -3.59
N LEU A 115 -3.62 -6.62 -4.10
CA LEU A 115 -3.47 -6.38 -5.53
C LEU A 115 -2.30 -7.17 -6.12
N LEU A 116 -1.14 -7.16 -5.45
CA LEU A 116 0.05 -7.91 -5.87
C LEU A 116 -0.22 -9.41 -5.95
N THR A 117 -0.92 -9.98 -4.96
CA THR A 117 -1.22 -11.42 -4.95
C THR A 117 -2.19 -11.78 -6.06
N ARG A 118 -3.27 -11.00 -6.25
CA ARG A 118 -4.23 -11.18 -7.34
C ARG A 118 -3.56 -11.10 -8.71
N LEU A 119 -2.71 -10.09 -8.92
CA LEU A 119 -1.96 -9.93 -10.18
C LEU A 119 -0.99 -11.09 -10.44
N LYS A 120 -0.29 -11.57 -9.42
CA LYS A 120 0.59 -12.75 -9.57
C LYS A 120 -0.17 -14.02 -9.90
N GLN A 121 -1.39 -14.17 -9.39
CA GLN A 121 -2.26 -15.30 -9.71
C GLN A 121 -2.73 -15.24 -11.17
N THR A 122 -3.22 -14.07 -11.61
CA THR A 122 -3.77 -13.87 -12.94
C THR A 122 -2.71 -13.93 -14.05
N THR A 123 -1.56 -13.28 -13.82
CA THR A 123 -0.48 -13.19 -14.82
C THR A 123 0.49 -14.37 -14.79
N GLY A 124 0.51 -15.15 -13.70
CA GLY A 124 1.52 -16.19 -13.49
C GLY A 124 2.94 -15.66 -13.23
N ASN A 125 3.14 -14.34 -13.18
CA ASN A 125 4.47 -13.73 -13.05
C ASN A 125 4.89 -13.56 -11.57
N PRO A 126 5.87 -14.37 -11.07
CA PRO A 126 6.35 -14.27 -9.70
C PRO A 126 7.19 -13.00 -9.44
N HIS A 127 7.70 -12.37 -10.49
CA HIS A 127 8.61 -11.22 -10.41
C HIS A 127 7.89 -9.88 -10.30
N LEU A 128 6.55 -9.86 -10.43
CA LEU A 128 5.77 -8.64 -10.25
C LEU A 128 6.10 -7.97 -8.91
N SER A 129 6.35 -6.66 -8.97
CA SER A 129 6.66 -5.84 -7.80
C SER A 129 6.07 -4.45 -7.96
N PRO A 130 5.38 -3.87 -6.96
CA PRO A 130 4.91 -2.51 -7.03
C PRO A 130 6.09 -1.53 -7.07
N ALA A 131 6.04 -0.53 -7.95
CA ALA A 131 7.03 0.53 -8.03
C ALA A 131 6.82 1.59 -6.93
N HIS A 132 5.59 1.76 -6.46
CA HIS A 132 5.19 2.68 -5.39
C HIS A 132 4.07 2.08 -4.55
N ARG A 133 3.53 2.86 -3.63
CA ARG A 133 2.43 2.45 -2.76
C ARG A 133 1.21 3.36 -2.91
N LEU A 134 0.04 2.79 -2.69
CA LEU A 134 -1.20 3.48 -2.34
C LEU A 134 -1.73 2.90 -1.03
N ASP A 135 -2.45 3.70 -0.27
CA ASP A 135 -3.13 3.22 0.93
C ASP A 135 -4.24 2.21 0.54
N LYS A 136 -4.61 1.34 1.48
CA LYS A 136 -5.70 0.37 1.28
C LYS A 136 -6.96 1.05 0.74
N ASP A 137 -7.33 2.16 1.37
CA ASP A 137 -8.59 2.84 1.11
C ASP A 137 -8.56 3.80 -0.09
N THR A 138 -7.35 4.16 -0.60
CA THR A 138 -7.18 4.98 -1.80
C THR A 138 -7.36 4.14 -3.05
N ALA A 139 -8.18 4.57 -4.00
CA ALA A 139 -8.31 3.95 -5.31
C ALA A 139 -7.37 4.59 -6.35
N GLY A 140 -7.27 3.98 -7.54
CA GLY A 140 -6.63 4.54 -8.73
C GLY A 140 -5.32 3.89 -9.14
N LEU A 141 -4.57 4.59 -9.94
CA LEU A 141 -3.43 4.07 -10.70
C LEU A 141 -2.27 3.57 -9.86
N MET A 142 -1.83 2.37 -10.17
CA MET A 142 -0.66 1.71 -9.59
C MET A 142 0.27 1.18 -10.69
N ILE A 143 1.56 1.39 -10.51
CA ILE A 143 2.60 0.85 -11.39
C ILE A 143 3.24 -0.38 -10.75
N PHE A 144 3.35 -1.46 -11.52
CA PHE A 144 4.09 -2.67 -11.19
C PHE A 144 5.17 -2.93 -12.23
N THR A 145 6.33 -3.35 -11.78
CA THR A 145 7.40 -3.85 -12.65
C THR A 145 7.23 -5.35 -12.86
N LYS A 146 7.48 -5.83 -14.08
CA LYS A 146 7.33 -7.24 -14.46
C LYS A 146 8.60 -8.06 -14.32
N THR A 147 9.77 -7.40 -14.28
CA THR A 147 11.08 -8.04 -14.17
C THR A 147 11.88 -7.49 -12.99
N CYS A 148 12.88 -8.25 -12.53
CA CYS A 148 13.75 -7.81 -11.44
C CYS A 148 14.62 -6.61 -11.86
N GLU A 149 15.08 -6.62 -13.10
CA GLU A 149 16.00 -5.65 -13.70
C GLU A 149 15.35 -4.27 -13.81
N SER A 150 14.05 -4.22 -14.13
CA SER A 150 13.32 -2.97 -14.31
C SER A 150 12.96 -2.27 -12.99
N ARG A 151 13.05 -2.95 -11.83
CA ARG A 151 12.58 -2.43 -10.53
C ARG A 151 13.23 -1.11 -10.14
N CYS A 152 14.56 -1.06 -10.16
CA CYS A 152 15.28 0.14 -9.74
C CYS A 152 14.91 1.34 -10.60
N ALA A 153 14.83 1.16 -11.92
CA ALA A 153 14.52 2.24 -12.86
C ALA A 153 13.14 2.85 -12.59
N TYR A 154 12.09 2.03 -12.47
CA TYR A 154 10.74 2.57 -12.18
C TYR A 154 10.57 3.08 -10.75
N GLN A 155 11.26 2.51 -9.75
CA GLN A 155 11.23 3.03 -8.38
C GLN A 155 11.94 4.39 -8.27
N SER A 156 13.02 4.60 -9.04
CA SER A 156 13.73 5.89 -9.10
C SER A 156 12.83 7.03 -9.60
N LEU A 157 11.88 6.79 -10.50
CA LEU A 157 10.93 7.82 -10.93
C LEU A 157 10.19 8.48 -9.75
N PHE A 158 9.84 7.68 -8.73
CA PHE A 158 9.16 8.17 -7.52
C PHE A 158 10.14 8.84 -6.54
N ASN A 159 11.32 8.24 -6.34
CA ASN A 159 12.33 8.75 -5.44
C ASN A 159 12.89 10.09 -5.92
N ASP A 160 13.14 10.20 -7.23
CA ASP A 160 13.73 11.36 -7.88
C ASP A 160 12.68 12.39 -8.34
N ARG A 161 11.40 12.13 -8.03
CA ARG A 161 10.26 12.99 -8.36
C ARG A 161 10.10 13.27 -9.86
N GLN A 162 10.45 12.28 -10.69
CA GLN A 162 10.35 12.35 -12.16
C GLN A 162 9.00 11.84 -12.68
N ILE A 163 8.02 11.71 -11.80
CA ILE A 163 6.67 11.26 -12.12
C ILE A 163 5.65 12.32 -11.69
N ASN A 164 4.78 12.73 -12.63
CA ASN A 164 3.65 13.58 -12.32
C ASN A 164 2.49 12.74 -11.83
N LYS A 165 1.89 13.15 -10.73
CA LYS A 165 0.76 12.47 -10.08
C LYS A 165 -0.34 13.49 -9.87
N ILE A 166 -1.55 13.16 -10.30
CA ILE A 166 -2.73 13.95 -10.01
C ILE A 166 -3.72 13.05 -9.28
N TYR A 167 -4.17 13.54 -8.13
CA TYR A 167 -5.22 12.89 -7.35
C TYR A 167 -6.47 13.76 -7.35
N HIS A 168 -7.62 13.11 -7.31
CA HIS A 168 -8.87 13.77 -7.00
C HIS A 168 -9.31 13.40 -5.58
N ALA A 169 -9.91 14.35 -4.89
CA ALA A 169 -10.53 14.12 -3.60
C ALA A 169 -11.86 14.86 -3.49
N ILE A 170 -12.85 14.27 -2.81
CA ILE A 170 -14.05 15.01 -2.38
C ILE A 170 -13.92 15.31 -0.88
N ALA A 171 -14.10 16.57 -0.54
CA ALA A 171 -14.00 17.08 0.81
C ALA A 171 -14.97 18.26 1.00
N PRO A 172 -15.22 18.74 2.23
CA PRO A 172 -16.04 19.92 2.46
C PRO A 172 -15.57 21.13 1.65
N MET A 173 -16.49 21.88 1.07
CA MET A 173 -16.19 23.18 0.47
C MET A 173 -15.85 24.18 1.56
N THR A 174 -14.85 25.03 1.33
CA THR A 174 -14.43 26.06 2.28
C THR A 174 -14.22 27.41 1.61
N GLN A 175 -14.55 28.46 2.31
CA GLN A 175 -14.21 29.84 1.96
C GLN A 175 -13.04 30.39 2.79
N ALA A 176 -12.50 29.59 3.71
CA ALA A 176 -11.38 29.99 4.56
C ALA A 176 -10.04 30.07 3.81
N HIS A 177 -9.97 29.47 2.61
CA HIS A 177 -8.78 29.42 1.77
C HIS A 177 -9.11 29.87 0.35
N GLN A 178 -8.14 30.53 -0.29
CA GLN A 178 -8.21 30.83 -1.72
C GLN A 178 -7.45 29.76 -2.50
N PHE A 179 -8.07 29.26 -3.57
CA PHE A 179 -7.47 28.26 -4.45
C PHE A 179 -7.11 28.92 -5.81
N PRO A 180 -6.07 28.47 -6.53
CA PRO A 180 -5.16 27.38 -6.13
C PRO A 180 -4.23 27.76 -4.96
N LEU A 181 -3.85 26.77 -4.15
CA LEU A 181 -2.93 26.99 -3.04
C LEU A 181 -1.88 25.86 -2.93
N GLN A 182 -0.78 26.15 -2.23
CA GLN A 182 0.28 25.19 -1.94
C GLN A 182 0.31 24.86 -0.45
N VAL A 183 0.44 23.57 -0.13
CA VAL A 183 0.59 23.09 1.23
C VAL A 183 1.96 22.45 1.41
N LEU A 184 2.76 23.05 2.27
CA LEU A 184 4.08 22.58 2.67
C LEU A 184 4.07 22.29 4.16
N LEU A 185 4.23 21.03 4.58
CA LEU A 185 4.16 20.63 5.98
C LEU A 185 5.27 19.65 6.35
N PRO A 186 5.79 19.72 7.60
CA PRO A 186 6.62 18.67 8.18
C PRO A 186 5.72 17.54 8.68
N LEU A 187 5.65 16.42 7.96
CA LEU A 187 4.90 15.25 8.39
C LEU A 187 5.78 14.29 9.19
N VAL A 188 5.29 13.90 10.35
CA VAL A 188 5.89 12.93 11.26
C VAL A 188 4.93 11.78 11.56
N ARG A 189 5.40 10.73 12.21
CA ARG A 189 4.53 9.66 12.72
C ARG A 189 3.57 10.24 13.77
N GLY A 190 2.30 9.86 13.66
CA GLY A 190 1.26 10.22 14.61
C GLY A 190 0.99 9.12 15.63
N GLU A 191 -0.03 9.35 16.42
CA GLU A 191 -0.60 8.35 17.33
C GLU A 191 -2.07 8.13 16.96
N PRO A 192 -2.46 6.87 16.73
CA PRO A 192 -1.67 5.61 16.75
C PRO A 192 -0.58 5.58 15.65
N PHE A 193 0.45 4.76 15.85
CA PHE A 193 1.67 4.67 15.02
C PHE A 193 1.45 4.50 13.51
N TYR A 194 0.28 4.04 13.09
CA TYR A 194 -0.10 3.87 11.68
C TYR A 194 -0.67 5.15 11.06
N THR A 195 -0.83 6.23 11.83
CA THR A 195 -1.24 7.56 11.36
C THR A 195 -0.04 8.48 11.14
N MET A 196 -0.30 9.64 10.57
CA MET A 196 0.66 10.72 10.41
C MET A 196 0.10 11.99 11.04
N ALA A 197 0.99 12.89 11.48
CA ALA A 197 0.65 14.17 12.06
C ALA A 197 1.55 15.27 11.50
N VAL A 198 1.11 16.51 11.62
CA VAL A 198 1.97 17.67 11.37
C VAL A 198 2.91 17.83 12.57
N GLY A 199 4.21 17.80 12.31
CA GLY A 199 5.26 17.96 13.30
C GLY A 199 5.81 19.37 13.35
N ALA A 200 6.94 19.53 14.01
CA ALA A 200 7.75 20.73 13.99
C ALA A 200 8.92 20.58 13.01
N GLY A 201 9.47 21.68 12.52
CA GLY A 201 10.66 21.72 11.67
C GLY A 201 10.37 22.07 10.22
N GLU A 202 11.36 21.84 9.36
CA GLU A 202 11.27 22.17 7.95
C GLU A 202 10.27 21.26 7.22
N PRO A 203 9.50 21.80 6.26
CA PRO A 203 8.57 21.02 5.45
C PRO A 203 9.27 19.88 4.70
N ASN A 204 8.73 18.68 4.80
CA ASN A 204 9.19 17.50 4.07
C ASN A 204 8.14 16.96 3.09
N THR A 205 7.02 17.68 2.96
CA THR A 205 5.93 17.38 2.02
C THR A 205 5.49 18.64 1.30
N HIS A 206 5.03 18.45 0.04
CA HIS A 206 4.50 19.52 -0.79
C HIS A 206 3.35 18.99 -1.66
N THR A 207 2.22 19.72 -1.68
CA THR A 207 1.05 19.43 -2.54
C THR A 207 0.47 20.75 -3.04
N ASP A 208 0.30 20.88 -4.36
CA ASP A 208 -0.53 21.92 -4.97
C ASP A 208 -1.98 21.44 -4.97
N ILE A 209 -2.91 22.33 -4.63
CA ILE A 209 -4.34 22.02 -4.47
C ILE A 209 -5.16 23.05 -5.23
N ASP A 210 -6.11 22.57 -6.05
CA ASP A 210 -7.09 23.39 -6.74
C ASP A 210 -8.49 22.79 -6.65
N ILE A 211 -9.52 23.57 -6.96
CA ILE A 211 -10.92 23.13 -7.01
C ILE A 211 -11.28 22.80 -8.45
N LEU A 212 -11.77 21.59 -8.71
CA LEU A 212 -12.26 21.15 -10.01
C LEU A 212 -13.77 21.40 -10.17
N ALA A 213 -14.53 21.14 -9.12
CA ALA A 213 -15.99 21.26 -9.14
C ALA A 213 -16.53 21.43 -7.71
N VAL A 214 -17.73 21.98 -7.62
CA VAL A 214 -18.49 22.14 -6.37
C VAL A 214 -19.82 21.42 -6.52
N SER A 215 -20.30 20.76 -5.45
CA SER A 215 -21.61 20.11 -5.43
C SER A 215 -22.75 21.15 -5.60
N GLU A 216 -23.90 20.71 -6.08
CA GLU A 216 -25.04 21.58 -6.34
C GLU A 216 -25.52 22.35 -5.08
N ASP A 217 -25.39 21.72 -3.91
CA ASP A 217 -25.75 22.34 -2.62
C ASP A 217 -24.63 23.23 -2.03
N GLY A 218 -23.48 23.31 -2.69
CA GLY A 218 -22.34 24.13 -2.29
C GLY A 218 -21.58 23.62 -1.07
N LYS A 219 -21.88 22.42 -0.54
CA LYS A 219 -21.25 21.91 0.70
C LYS A 219 -19.98 21.12 0.47
N LEU A 220 -19.83 20.48 -0.68
CA LEU A 220 -18.70 19.66 -1.05
C LEU A 220 -17.97 20.24 -2.25
N ALA A 221 -16.67 19.98 -2.34
CA ALA A 221 -15.88 20.25 -3.52
C ALA A 221 -15.04 19.04 -3.93
N LYS A 222 -14.85 18.88 -5.23
CA LYS A 222 -13.87 17.97 -5.82
C LYS A 222 -12.57 18.76 -6.01
N TYR A 223 -11.54 18.32 -5.31
CA TYR A 223 -10.21 18.94 -5.35
C TYR A 223 -9.28 18.15 -6.26
N GLU A 224 -8.45 18.88 -7.02
CA GLU A 224 -7.28 18.38 -7.71
C GLU A 224 -6.06 18.55 -6.79
N LEU A 225 -5.31 17.48 -6.59
CA LEU A 225 -4.15 17.45 -5.70
C LEU A 225 -2.94 16.98 -6.49
N LYS A 226 -1.88 17.80 -6.56
CA LYS A 226 -0.63 17.52 -7.27
C LYS A 226 0.54 17.42 -6.28
N PRO A 227 0.76 16.23 -5.65
CA PRO A 227 1.87 16.07 -4.72
C PRO A 227 3.20 15.89 -5.44
N THR A 228 4.20 16.71 -5.12
CA THR A 228 5.58 16.52 -5.59
C THR A 228 6.33 15.49 -4.73
N THR A 229 5.89 15.29 -3.50
CA THR A 229 6.40 14.28 -2.54
C THR A 229 5.43 13.11 -2.40
N GLY A 230 5.78 12.06 -1.66
CA GLY A 230 4.95 10.86 -1.51
C GLY A 230 5.02 10.24 -0.12
N LYS A 231 4.84 11.05 0.94
CA LYS A 231 4.82 10.53 2.33
C LYS A 231 3.51 9.82 2.62
N LEU A 232 3.56 8.91 3.60
CA LEU A 232 2.38 8.18 4.08
C LEU A 232 1.27 9.16 4.45
N HIS A 233 0.03 8.91 4.01
CA HIS A 233 -1.17 9.72 4.26
C HIS A 233 -1.05 11.21 3.91
N GLN A 234 -0.06 11.62 3.10
CA GLN A 234 0.25 13.03 2.85
C GLN A 234 -1.00 13.86 2.50
N LEU A 235 -1.75 13.44 1.47
CA LEU A 235 -2.91 14.19 0.97
C LEU A 235 -4.03 14.26 2.02
N ARG A 236 -4.22 13.19 2.77
CA ARG A 236 -5.22 13.09 3.84
C ARG A 236 -4.90 14.07 4.97
N VAL A 237 -3.62 14.13 5.39
CA VAL A 237 -3.17 15.08 6.44
C VAL A 237 -3.21 16.51 5.94
N HIS A 238 -2.82 16.77 4.68
CA HIS A 238 -2.84 18.12 4.11
C HIS A 238 -4.26 18.70 4.08
N LEU A 239 -5.24 17.95 3.56
CA LEU A 239 -6.64 18.42 3.55
C LEU A 239 -7.21 18.54 4.97
N ASN A 240 -6.88 17.61 5.87
CA ASN A 240 -7.28 17.73 7.27
C ASN A 240 -6.69 18.96 7.96
N TYR A 241 -5.43 19.30 7.67
CA TYR A 241 -4.77 20.50 8.20
C TYR A 241 -5.46 21.79 7.75
N LEU A 242 -5.98 21.82 6.54
CA LEU A 242 -6.78 22.93 6.01
C LEU A 242 -8.21 22.99 6.60
N GLY A 243 -8.59 22.07 7.50
CA GLY A 243 -9.93 21.99 8.06
C GLY A 243 -10.98 21.38 7.12
N ILE A 244 -10.56 20.77 6.03
CA ILE A 244 -11.40 20.10 5.01
C ILE A 244 -11.00 18.62 4.86
N PRO A 245 -11.16 17.78 5.90
CA PRO A 245 -10.79 16.37 5.82
C PRO A 245 -11.51 15.67 4.66
N ILE A 246 -10.81 14.74 4.00
CA ILE A 246 -11.38 13.98 2.88
C ILE A 246 -12.61 13.21 3.35
N ALA A 247 -13.67 13.23 2.57
CA ALA A 247 -14.90 12.53 2.90
C ALA A 247 -14.65 11.03 3.09
N HIS A 248 -15.28 10.45 4.11
CA HIS A 248 -15.15 9.06 4.52
C HIS A 248 -13.75 8.62 4.99
N ASP A 249 -12.87 9.58 5.32
CA ASP A 249 -11.58 9.23 5.90
C ASP A 249 -11.75 8.60 7.28
N SER A 250 -11.23 7.37 7.45
CA SER A 250 -11.32 6.62 8.70
C SER A 250 -10.22 6.98 9.71
N PHE A 251 -9.24 7.82 9.33
CA PHE A 251 -8.13 8.19 10.19
C PHE A 251 -8.10 9.68 10.54
N TYR A 252 -8.63 10.54 9.68
CA TYR A 252 -8.60 12.00 9.85
C TYR A 252 -9.98 12.62 9.75
N PRO A 253 -10.33 13.58 10.61
CA PRO A 253 -9.54 14.16 11.71
C PRO A 253 -9.38 13.24 12.92
N LYS A 254 -10.15 12.14 13.01
CA LYS A 254 -10.19 11.20 14.14
C LYS A 254 -10.25 9.78 13.63
N VAL A 255 -9.48 8.89 14.29
CA VAL A 255 -9.53 7.45 13.97
C VAL A 255 -10.91 6.88 14.30
N ILE A 256 -11.54 6.30 13.29
CA ILE A 256 -12.82 5.59 13.35
C ILE A 256 -12.53 4.13 13.01
N HIS A 257 -12.78 3.24 13.95
CA HIS A 257 -12.67 1.81 13.71
C HIS A 257 -13.92 1.30 12.99
N ARG A 258 -13.70 0.72 11.80
CA ARG A 258 -14.74 0.07 11.00
C ARG A 258 -14.54 -1.44 11.04
N ALA A 259 -15.60 -2.20 10.84
CA ALA A 259 -15.49 -3.64 10.61
C ALA A 259 -14.64 -3.90 9.35
N LYS A 260 -13.94 -5.03 9.30
CA LYS A 260 -13.03 -5.35 8.18
C LYS A 260 -13.77 -5.57 6.86
N ASP A 261 -15.04 -5.92 6.93
CA ASP A 261 -15.98 -6.17 5.84
C ASP A 261 -16.95 -5.00 5.60
N ASP A 262 -16.73 -3.85 6.25
CA ASP A 262 -17.46 -2.61 5.97
C ASP A 262 -16.86 -1.91 4.73
N PHE A 263 -17.56 -2.03 3.60
CA PHE A 263 -17.18 -1.45 2.31
C PHE A 263 -18.13 -0.31 1.87
N ASP A 264 -19.03 0.16 2.74
CA ASP A 264 -20.11 1.08 2.36
C ASP A 264 -19.63 2.50 2.08
N LYS A 265 -18.55 2.95 2.76
CA LYS A 265 -18.08 4.34 2.70
C LYS A 265 -16.62 4.40 2.24
N PRO A 266 -16.35 4.30 0.92
CA PRO A 266 -15.00 4.40 0.40
C PRO A 266 -14.42 5.79 0.64
N LEU A 267 -13.14 5.84 1.05
CA LEU A 267 -12.38 7.08 1.14
C LEU A 267 -12.45 7.83 -0.20
N GLN A 268 -12.94 9.05 -0.20
CA GLN A 268 -13.08 9.84 -1.43
C GLN A 268 -11.74 10.42 -1.89
N LEU A 269 -10.77 9.52 -2.17
CA LEU A 269 -9.43 9.83 -2.67
C LEU A 269 -9.06 8.87 -3.81
N LEU A 270 -8.71 9.42 -4.96
CA LEU A 270 -8.44 8.70 -6.20
C LEU A 270 -7.12 9.16 -6.83
N ALA A 271 -6.19 8.25 -7.09
CA ALA A 271 -5.01 8.50 -7.94
C ALA A 271 -5.44 8.53 -9.41
N LYS A 272 -5.82 9.73 -9.91
CA LYS A 272 -6.52 9.89 -11.19
C LYS A 272 -5.60 9.84 -12.39
N HIS A 273 -4.47 10.56 -12.36
CA HIS A 273 -3.54 10.61 -13.48
C HIS A 273 -2.10 10.33 -13.05
N LEU A 274 -1.38 9.68 -13.94
CA LEU A 274 0.04 9.38 -13.82
C LEU A 274 0.73 9.64 -15.15
N SER A 275 1.83 10.44 -15.16
CA SER A 275 2.63 10.64 -16.38
C SER A 275 4.12 10.73 -16.05
N PHE A 276 4.95 10.17 -16.93
CA PHE A 276 6.41 10.12 -16.79
C PHE A 276 7.06 9.84 -18.14
N ILE A 277 8.37 9.98 -18.22
CA ILE A 277 9.17 9.44 -19.32
C ILE A 277 9.59 8.02 -18.90
N ASP A 278 9.26 7.03 -19.71
CA ASP A 278 9.63 5.63 -19.43
C ASP A 278 11.16 5.49 -19.35
N PRO A 279 11.70 5.00 -18.23
CA PRO A 279 13.15 5.00 -17.99
C PRO A 279 13.89 3.95 -18.81
N ILE A 280 13.17 3.05 -19.50
CA ILE A 280 13.74 1.97 -20.32
C ILE A 280 13.67 2.34 -21.80
N THR A 281 12.51 2.81 -22.25
CA THR A 281 12.24 3.10 -23.67
C THR A 281 12.42 4.57 -24.04
N ASN A 282 12.56 5.45 -23.03
CA ASN A 282 12.62 6.91 -23.17
C ASN A 282 11.39 7.53 -23.88
N LYS A 283 10.22 6.88 -23.80
CA LYS A 283 8.98 7.36 -24.37
C LYS A 283 8.10 8.05 -23.33
N PRO A 284 7.33 9.08 -23.71
CA PRO A 284 6.35 9.66 -22.81
C PRO A 284 5.20 8.68 -22.58
N MET A 285 4.86 8.49 -21.31
CA MET A 285 3.76 7.63 -20.85
C MET A 285 2.79 8.48 -20.04
N ALA A 286 1.49 8.30 -20.29
CA ALA A 286 0.43 8.97 -19.53
C ALA A 286 -0.75 8.00 -19.38
N PHE A 287 -1.30 7.93 -18.18
CA PHE A 287 -2.40 7.03 -17.83
C PHE A 287 -3.44 7.76 -17.03
N GLU A 288 -4.68 7.36 -17.22
CA GLU A 288 -5.83 7.87 -16.48
C GLU A 288 -6.63 6.71 -15.88
N SER A 289 -7.06 6.86 -14.62
CA SER A 289 -7.94 5.92 -13.94
C SER A 289 -9.34 5.95 -14.56
N GLY A 290 -9.92 4.78 -14.80
CA GLY A 290 -11.31 4.63 -15.20
C GLY A 290 -12.31 4.86 -14.06
N PHE A 291 -11.83 4.94 -12.80
CA PHE A 291 -12.67 5.27 -11.65
C PHE A 291 -12.94 6.79 -11.59
N GLU A 292 -14.09 7.13 -11.02
CA GLU A 292 -14.51 8.51 -10.75
C GLU A 292 -15.03 8.65 -9.33
N LEU A 293 -14.76 9.81 -8.74
CA LEU A 293 -15.39 10.22 -7.49
C LEU A 293 -16.70 10.96 -7.80
N ASP A 294 -17.73 10.62 -7.04
CA ASP A 294 -19.07 11.13 -7.25
C ASP A 294 -19.62 11.73 -5.94
N PHE A 295 -20.11 12.96 -6.00
CA PHE A 295 -20.72 13.66 -4.87
C PHE A 295 -21.92 12.89 -4.27
N SER A 296 -22.66 12.14 -5.08
CA SER A 296 -23.80 11.35 -4.63
C SER A 296 -23.45 10.20 -3.69
N LYS A 297 -22.15 9.87 -3.59
CA LYS A 297 -21.63 8.80 -2.72
C LYS A 297 -21.06 9.30 -1.39
N VAL A 298 -21.29 10.57 -1.04
CA VAL A 298 -20.77 11.19 0.19
C VAL A 298 -21.85 11.49 1.21
#